data_ad6a65eb4a71dd078fba9be9d9afc262
#
_entry.id   ad6a65eb4a71dd078fba9be9d9afc262
#
_cell.length_a   1.000
_cell.length_b   1.000
_cell.length_c   1.000
_cell.angle_alpha   90.00
_cell.angle_beta   90.00
_cell.angle_gamma   90.00
#
_symmetry.space_group_name_H-M   'P 1'
#
loop_
_entity.id
_entity.type
_entity.pdbx_description
1 polymer ?
#
loop_
_entity_poly.entity_id
_entity_poly.type
_entity_poly.pdbx_seq_one_letter_code
_entity_poly.pdbx_strand_id
1 'polypeptide(L)'
;MIKIIKNLIKSLLRFSSWQIYVFKNHNLNPPIHMNTKNDGPKIHIGPGNIDIKGWINIDGRDFDHVHLVSDNLSLKEFSDGEVAEIYMCHILEHLSFAEVQEVFKNLNRKLKVNGILRISVPDFAVISKIYNKFGDIELIKYPLMGGQDYSYNYHKSIFDLGSLKALLQNSGYGEVLEWESEKDFGMNIGDWASGKIKTPNGKQLISLNLKAFKV
;
A
#
# COMPACT_ATOMS: atom_id res chain seq x y z
N MET A 1 -23.85 16.64 20.11
CA MET A 1 -24.88 16.40 19.08
C MET A 1 -24.35 15.74 17.82
N ILE A 2 -23.36 16.29 17.16
CA ILE A 2 -22.76 15.74 15.89
C ILE A 2 -22.19 14.32 16.04
N LYS A 3 -21.55 13.99 17.17
CA LYS A 3 -20.96 12.67 17.45
C LYS A 3 -22.02 11.57 17.63
N ILE A 4 -23.18 11.93 18.21
CA ILE A 4 -24.31 11.01 18.42
C ILE A 4 -25.00 10.72 17.09
N ILE A 5 -25.20 11.74 16.27
CA ILE A 5 -25.81 11.58 14.92
C ILE A 5 -24.93 10.72 14.03
N LYS A 6 -23.58 10.88 14.06
CA LYS A 6 -22.64 10.04 13.31
C LYS A 6 -22.65 8.57 13.74
N ASN A 7 -22.80 8.31 15.05
CA ASN A 7 -22.91 6.93 15.56
C ASN A 7 -24.26 6.29 15.21
N LEU A 8 -25.34 7.09 15.20
CA LEU A 8 -26.67 6.62 14.78
C LEU A 8 -26.69 6.30 13.27
N ILE A 9 -26.09 7.16 12.45
CA ILE A 9 -25.94 6.91 11.02
C ILE A 9 -25.10 5.66 10.76
N LYS A 10 -23.99 5.47 11.48
CA LYS A 10 -23.19 4.22 11.40
C LYS A 10 -23.99 2.98 11.80
N SER A 11 -24.87 3.06 12.80
CA SER A 11 -25.68 1.92 13.24
C SER A 11 -26.81 1.59 12.28
N LEU A 12 -27.45 2.60 11.68
CA LEU A 12 -28.52 2.43 10.70
C LEU A 12 -28.00 1.89 9.36
N LEU A 13 -26.76 2.26 8.97
CA LEU A 13 -26.14 1.80 7.72
C LEU A 13 -25.57 0.38 7.81
N ARG A 14 -25.39 -0.19 9.01
CA ARG A 14 -25.01 -1.61 9.20
C ARG A 14 -26.07 -2.60 8.70
N PHE A 15 -27.33 -2.17 8.53
CA PHE A 15 -28.41 -3.01 8.01
C PHE A 15 -28.63 -2.87 6.51
N SER A 16 -27.95 -1.94 5.83
CA SER A 16 -28.01 -1.82 4.39
C SER A 16 -26.82 -2.54 3.75
N SER A 17 -27.03 -3.10 2.55
CA SER A 17 -25.96 -3.73 1.76
C SER A 17 -24.91 -2.73 1.25
N TRP A 18 -24.95 -1.49 1.70
CA TRP A 18 -24.05 -0.40 1.36
C TRP A 18 -23.46 0.16 2.63
N GLN A 19 -22.14 0.09 2.77
CA GLN A 19 -21.43 0.82 3.80
C GLN A 19 -20.92 2.13 3.21
N ILE A 20 -21.21 3.24 3.89
CA ILE A 20 -20.67 4.55 3.56
C ILE A 20 -19.50 4.82 4.50
N TYR A 21 -18.29 4.85 3.97
CA TYR A 21 -17.12 5.28 4.72
C TYR A 21 -17.07 6.81 4.71
N VAL A 22 -17.44 7.44 5.82
CA VAL A 22 -17.35 8.90 6.00
C VAL A 22 -16.13 9.18 6.87
N PHE A 23 -15.04 9.58 6.25
CA PHE A 23 -13.86 10.05 6.94
C PHE A 23 -13.95 11.54 7.23
N LYS A 24 -13.39 11.96 8.37
CA LYS A 24 -13.41 13.37 8.79
C LYS A 24 -12.60 14.22 7.82
N ASN A 25 -13.18 15.34 7.41
CA ASN A 25 -12.57 16.55 6.90
C ASN A 25 -12.39 16.74 5.39
N HIS A 26 -13.00 15.97 4.51
CA HIS A 26 -12.92 16.35 3.11
C HIS A 26 -14.28 16.72 2.52
N ASN A 27 -14.43 17.99 2.17
CA ASN A 27 -15.60 18.54 1.46
C ASN A 27 -15.61 18.17 -0.04
N LEU A 28 -14.71 17.30 -0.51
CA LEU A 28 -14.33 17.27 -1.92
C LEU A 28 -14.65 15.98 -2.66
N ASN A 29 -14.96 14.87 -1.99
CA ASN A 29 -15.34 13.65 -2.71
C ASN A 29 -16.64 13.09 -2.18
N PRO A 30 -17.58 12.72 -3.07
CA PRO A 30 -18.74 11.98 -2.63
C PRO A 30 -18.27 10.75 -1.86
N PRO A 31 -19.01 10.35 -0.81
CA PRO A 31 -18.67 9.15 -0.06
C PRO A 31 -18.50 7.98 -1.03
N ILE A 32 -17.43 7.21 -0.87
CA ILE A 32 -17.22 6.02 -1.69
C ILE A 32 -18.35 5.04 -1.36
N HIS A 33 -19.28 4.91 -2.26
CA HIS A 33 -20.33 3.90 -2.18
C HIS A 33 -19.75 2.57 -2.63
N MET A 34 -19.40 1.72 -1.68
CA MET A 34 -18.98 0.35 -1.97
C MET A 34 -20.13 -0.60 -1.76
N ASN A 35 -20.36 -1.44 -2.76
CA ASN A 35 -21.20 -2.61 -2.57
C ASN A 35 -20.40 -3.64 -1.78
N THR A 36 -20.49 -3.58 -0.46
CA THR A 36 -19.72 -4.45 0.44
C THR A 36 -20.33 -5.85 0.60
N LYS A 37 -21.42 -6.15 -0.11
CA LYS A 37 -22.11 -7.44 0.06
C LYS A 37 -21.22 -8.64 -0.20
N ASN A 38 -20.22 -8.52 -1.08
CA ASN A 38 -19.37 -9.65 -1.46
C ASN A 38 -17.86 -9.36 -1.43
N ASP A 39 -17.40 -8.10 -1.54
CA ASP A 39 -15.99 -7.83 -1.80
C ASP A 39 -15.24 -7.14 -0.65
N GLY A 40 -15.89 -6.34 0.20
CA GLY A 40 -15.23 -5.50 1.22
C GLY A 40 -14.46 -4.31 0.62
N PRO A 41 -13.95 -3.40 1.47
CA PRO A 41 -13.20 -2.23 1.03
C PRO A 41 -11.85 -2.59 0.45
N LYS A 42 -11.41 -1.79 -0.54
CA LYS A 42 -10.04 -1.78 -1.06
C LYS A 42 -9.32 -0.54 -0.55
N ILE A 43 -8.13 -0.71 0.00
CA ILE A 43 -7.38 0.35 0.66
C ILE A 43 -6.06 0.58 -0.08
N HIS A 44 -5.81 1.82 -0.48
CA HIS A 44 -4.54 2.28 -1.01
C HIS A 44 -3.81 3.09 0.06
N ILE A 45 -2.71 2.55 0.56
CA ILE A 45 -1.89 3.17 1.61
C ILE A 45 -0.72 3.89 0.97
N GLY A 46 -0.53 5.17 1.32
CA GLY A 46 0.51 6.02 0.78
C GLY A 46 0.35 6.31 -0.71
N PRO A 47 -0.85 6.72 -1.17
CA PRO A 47 -1.11 6.96 -2.58
C PRO A 47 -0.24 8.07 -3.18
N GLY A 48 0.31 8.97 -2.38
CA GLY A 48 0.99 10.14 -2.90
C GLY A 48 0.06 10.93 -3.82
N ASN A 49 0.44 11.10 -5.09
CA ASN A 49 -0.36 11.80 -6.10
C ASN A 49 -1.26 10.86 -6.92
N ILE A 50 -1.39 9.60 -6.54
CA ILE A 50 -2.13 8.59 -7.29
C ILE A 50 -3.52 8.40 -6.68
N ASP A 51 -4.56 8.55 -7.49
CA ASP A 51 -5.94 8.24 -7.12
C ASP A 51 -6.46 7.06 -7.94
N ILE A 52 -6.56 5.90 -7.30
CA ILE A 52 -7.16 4.71 -7.92
C ILE A 52 -8.66 4.73 -7.66
N LYS A 53 -9.44 4.89 -8.71
CA LYS A 53 -10.89 4.96 -8.60
C LYS A 53 -11.49 3.74 -7.88
N GLY A 54 -12.30 4.00 -6.86
CA GLY A 54 -12.96 2.96 -6.06
C GLY A 54 -12.12 2.41 -4.92
N TRP A 55 -10.94 2.98 -4.66
CA TRP A 55 -10.11 2.67 -3.51
C TRP A 55 -10.24 3.73 -2.42
N ILE A 56 -10.06 3.31 -1.18
CA ILE A 56 -9.97 4.23 -0.03
C ILE A 56 -8.50 4.62 0.13
N ASN A 57 -8.19 5.87 -0.15
CA ASN A 57 -6.84 6.42 -0.05
C ASN A 57 -6.54 6.84 1.39
N ILE A 58 -5.43 6.34 1.95
CA ILE A 58 -4.91 6.68 3.29
C ILE A 58 -3.46 7.15 3.14
N ASP A 59 -3.15 8.37 3.56
CA ASP A 59 -1.80 8.94 3.50
C ASP A 59 -1.51 9.75 4.76
N GLY A 60 -0.24 9.87 5.15
CA GLY A 60 0.20 10.79 6.21
C GLY A 60 0.08 12.26 5.82
N ARG A 61 -0.06 12.54 4.52
CA ARG A 61 -0.22 13.90 3.96
C ARG A 61 -1.64 14.12 3.47
N ASP A 62 -2.10 15.35 3.59
CA ASP A 62 -3.45 15.77 3.22
C ASP A 62 -3.50 16.20 1.74
N PHE A 63 -3.81 15.24 0.84
CA PHE A 63 -4.10 15.51 -0.56
C PHE A 63 -5.60 15.47 -0.82
N ASP A 64 -6.09 16.16 -1.85
CA ASP A 64 -7.52 16.26 -2.17
C ASP A 64 -8.23 14.92 -2.33
N HIS A 65 -7.53 13.89 -2.80
CA HIS A 65 -8.05 12.53 -3.00
C HIS A 65 -7.84 11.60 -1.79
N VAL A 66 -7.22 12.07 -0.71
CA VAL A 66 -7.02 11.28 0.51
C VAL A 66 -8.28 11.26 1.35
N HIS A 67 -8.81 10.09 1.63
CA HIS A 67 -10.03 9.89 2.39
C HIS A 67 -9.78 9.87 3.90
N LEU A 68 -8.58 9.44 4.32
CA LEU A 68 -8.16 9.38 5.70
C LEU A 68 -6.70 9.82 5.82
N VAL A 69 -6.47 10.96 6.48
CA VAL A 69 -5.11 11.40 6.80
C VAL A 69 -4.63 10.65 8.04
N SER A 70 -3.66 9.77 7.85
CA SER A 70 -3.06 8.96 8.92
C SER A 70 -1.70 8.44 8.49
N ASP A 71 -0.71 8.58 9.36
CA ASP A 71 0.61 7.95 9.25
C ASP A 71 0.67 6.58 9.95
N ASN A 72 -0.45 6.17 10.56
CA ASN A 72 -0.58 4.93 11.31
C ASN A 72 -1.15 3.81 10.44
N LEU A 73 -0.34 2.80 10.16
CA LEU A 73 -0.71 1.63 9.37
C LEU A 73 -1.56 0.60 10.16
N SER A 74 -2.14 0.99 11.31
CA SER A 74 -2.98 0.10 12.12
C SER A 74 -4.35 -0.17 11.53
N LEU A 75 -4.83 0.67 10.62
CA LEU A 75 -6.15 0.58 10.00
C LEU A 75 -7.29 0.38 11.03
N LYS A 76 -7.21 1.10 12.17
CA LYS A 76 -8.16 0.97 13.30
C LYS A 76 -9.61 1.32 12.93
N GLU A 77 -9.81 2.04 11.83
CA GLU A 77 -11.10 2.44 11.29
C GLU A 77 -11.85 1.25 10.66
N PHE A 78 -11.16 0.16 10.36
CA PHE A 78 -11.70 -1.05 9.77
C PHE A 78 -11.72 -2.18 10.81
N SER A 79 -12.74 -3.01 10.75
CA SER A 79 -12.85 -4.22 11.57
C SER A 79 -11.88 -5.29 11.09
N ASP A 80 -11.54 -6.23 11.96
CA ASP A 80 -10.75 -7.39 11.57
C ASP A 80 -11.54 -8.25 10.58
N GLY A 81 -10.89 -8.72 9.52
CA GLY A 81 -11.53 -9.50 8.47
C GLY A 81 -12.45 -8.71 7.51
N GLU A 82 -12.41 -7.39 7.53
CA GLU A 82 -13.30 -6.54 6.72
C GLU A 82 -12.74 -6.22 5.33
N VAL A 83 -11.42 -6.03 5.24
CA VAL A 83 -10.75 -5.47 4.06
C VAL A 83 -10.55 -6.52 2.97
N ALA A 84 -10.98 -6.22 1.74
CA ALA A 84 -10.83 -7.14 0.61
C ALA A 84 -9.42 -7.10 0.01
N GLU A 85 -8.86 -5.91 -0.12
CA GLU A 85 -7.58 -5.72 -0.76
C GLU A 85 -6.85 -4.51 -0.18
N ILE A 86 -5.54 -4.63 0.03
CA ILE A 86 -4.66 -3.54 0.46
C ILE A 86 -3.55 -3.41 -0.58
N TYR A 87 -3.30 -2.19 -1.01
CA TYR A 87 -2.19 -1.84 -1.90
C TYR A 87 -1.25 -0.84 -1.25
N MET A 88 0.05 -1.10 -1.36
CA MET A 88 1.14 -0.24 -0.87
C MET A 88 2.26 -0.23 -1.90
N CYS A 89 2.62 0.97 -2.37
CA CYS A 89 3.71 1.14 -3.32
C CYS A 89 4.78 2.07 -2.75
N HIS A 90 5.99 1.55 -2.54
CA HIS A 90 7.11 2.29 -1.98
C HIS A 90 6.78 2.95 -0.62
N ILE A 91 6.30 2.13 0.31
CA ILE A 91 5.95 2.51 1.69
C ILE A 91 6.75 1.71 2.72
N LEU A 92 6.91 0.41 2.50
CA LEU A 92 7.53 -0.49 3.50
C LEU A 92 9.00 -0.16 3.79
N GLU A 93 9.73 0.29 2.80
CA GLU A 93 11.13 0.69 2.94
C GLU A 93 11.33 1.87 3.90
N HIS A 94 10.28 2.66 4.15
CA HIS A 94 10.31 3.77 5.10
C HIS A 94 10.12 3.33 6.55
N LEU A 95 9.78 2.07 6.79
CA LEU A 95 9.65 1.47 8.12
C LEU A 95 10.96 0.80 8.54
N SER A 96 11.23 0.76 9.84
CA SER A 96 12.32 -0.06 10.39
C SER A 96 12.00 -1.55 10.27
N PHE A 97 13.01 -2.41 10.33
CA PHE A 97 12.83 -3.87 10.27
C PHE A 97 11.85 -4.42 11.32
N ALA A 98 11.82 -3.83 12.51
CA ALA A 98 10.89 -4.23 13.57
C ALA A 98 9.45 -3.84 13.23
N GLU A 99 9.24 -2.64 12.69
CA GLU A 99 7.92 -2.15 12.31
C GLU A 99 7.30 -2.95 11.17
N VAL A 100 8.10 -3.36 10.17
CA VAL A 100 7.61 -4.10 9.00
C VAL A 100 6.87 -5.38 9.40
N GLN A 101 7.42 -6.17 10.33
CA GLN A 101 6.79 -7.42 10.75
C GLN A 101 5.46 -7.17 11.46
N GLU A 102 5.38 -6.16 12.33
CA GLU A 102 4.15 -5.83 13.04
C GLU A 102 3.08 -5.26 12.08
N VAL A 103 3.50 -4.47 11.11
CA VAL A 103 2.60 -3.97 10.05
C VAL A 103 2.01 -5.13 9.27
N PHE A 104 2.82 -6.10 8.82
CA PHE A 104 2.29 -7.25 8.07
C PHE A 104 1.29 -8.08 8.86
N LYS A 105 1.54 -8.35 10.15
CA LYS A 105 0.59 -9.05 11.02
C LYS A 105 -0.73 -8.27 11.16
N ASN A 106 -0.62 -6.95 11.34
CA ASN A 106 -1.79 -6.11 11.46
C ASN A 106 -2.62 -6.07 10.17
N LEU A 107 -1.97 -5.86 9.01
CA LEU A 107 -2.65 -5.86 7.72
C LEU A 107 -3.29 -7.21 7.40
N ASN A 108 -2.61 -8.32 7.74
CA ASN A 108 -3.18 -9.67 7.64
C ASN A 108 -4.46 -9.79 8.45
N ARG A 109 -4.46 -9.31 9.70
CA ARG A 109 -5.65 -9.35 10.57
C ARG A 109 -6.82 -8.57 9.96
N LYS A 110 -6.56 -7.41 9.34
CA LYS A 110 -7.58 -6.56 8.71
C LYS A 110 -8.17 -7.16 7.43
N LEU A 111 -7.37 -7.88 6.68
CA LEU A 111 -7.84 -8.56 5.48
C LEU A 111 -8.88 -9.65 5.83
N LYS A 112 -9.88 -9.81 4.95
CA LYS A 112 -10.76 -10.98 4.96
C LYS A 112 -10.01 -12.24 4.51
N VAL A 113 -10.55 -13.42 4.78
CA VAL A 113 -10.04 -14.70 4.20
C VAL A 113 -10.01 -14.56 2.66
N ASN A 114 -8.92 -15.01 2.05
CA ASN A 114 -8.60 -14.79 0.63
C ASN A 114 -8.44 -13.31 0.22
N GLY A 115 -8.40 -12.39 1.18
CA GLY A 115 -8.05 -10.98 0.92
C GLY A 115 -6.62 -10.85 0.45
N ILE A 116 -6.34 -9.79 -0.32
CA ILE A 116 -5.07 -9.61 -1.03
C ILE A 116 -4.29 -8.44 -0.42
N LEU A 117 -3.03 -8.67 -0.10
CA LEU A 117 -2.04 -7.61 0.10
C LEU A 117 -1.16 -7.52 -1.14
N ARG A 118 -1.16 -6.36 -1.81
CA ARG A 118 -0.23 -6.04 -2.91
C ARG A 118 0.82 -5.06 -2.40
N ILE A 119 2.07 -5.37 -2.65
CA ILE A 119 3.21 -4.55 -2.27
C ILE A 119 4.12 -4.33 -3.46
N SER A 120 4.71 -3.13 -3.49
CA SER A 120 5.83 -2.78 -4.35
C SER A 120 6.89 -2.12 -3.50
N VAL A 121 8.14 -2.56 -3.61
CA VAL A 121 9.29 -2.02 -2.88
C VAL A 121 10.51 -1.94 -3.80
N PRO A 122 11.52 -1.11 -3.50
CA PRO A 122 12.79 -1.18 -4.22
C PRO A 122 13.42 -2.58 -4.12
N ASP A 123 13.75 -3.17 -5.27
CA ASP A 123 14.40 -4.49 -5.34
C ASP A 123 15.92 -4.35 -5.14
N PHE A 124 16.39 -4.73 -3.95
CA PHE A 124 17.82 -4.66 -3.64
C PHE A 124 18.66 -5.55 -4.57
N ALA A 125 18.15 -6.68 -5.05
CA ALA A 125 18.87 -7.53 -5.98
C ALA A 125 19.10 -6.83 -7.33
N VAL A 126 18.12 -6.08 -7.82
CA VAL A 126 18.25 -5.26 -9.04
C VAL A 126 19.18 -4.07 -8.80
N ILE A 127 19.01 -3.35 -7.69
CA ILE A 127 19.84 -2.20 -7.32
C ILE A 127 21.32 -2.60 -7.23
N SER A 128 21.62 -3.72 -6.57
CA SER A 128 22.98 -4.27 -6.45
C SER A 128 23.58 -4.63 -7.82
N LYS A 129 22.78 -5.23 -8.71
CA LYS A 129 23.23 -5.55 -10.09
C LYS A 129 23.58 -4.30 -10.88
N ILE A 130 22.78 -3.22 -10.71
CA ILE A 130 23.05 -1.93 -11.36
C ILE A 130 24.39 -1.38 -10.88
N TYR A 131 24.62 -1.34 -9.56
CA TYR A 131 25.88 -0.86 -9.02
C TYR A 131 27.08 -1.70 -9.47
N ASN A 132 26.98 -3.03 -9.36
CA ASN A 132 28.04 -3.93 -9.78
C ASN A 132 28.39 -3.80 -11.27
N LYS A 133 27.40 -3.48 -12.10
CA LYS A 133 27.59 -3.32 -13.54
C LYS A 133 28.22 -1.99 -13.93
N PHE A 134 27.85 -0.90 -13.27
CA PHE A 134 28.21 0.44 -13.70
C PHE A 134 29.21 1.15 -12.75
N GLY A 135 29.34 0.69 -11.48
CA GLY A 135 30.22 1.29 -10.48
C GLY A 135 29.83 2.72 -10.07
N ASP A 136 28.61 3.15 -10.40
CA ASP A 136 28.14 4.51 -10.19
C ASP A 136 27.08 4.55 -9.08
N ILE A 137 27.41 5.15 -7.94
CA ILE A 137 26.54 5.30 -6.78
C ILE A 137 25.35 6.22 -7.07
N GLU A 138 25.48 7.18 -7.98
CA GLU A 138 24.41 8.13 -8.30
C GLU A 138 23.21 7.45 -8.94
N LEU A 139 23.42 6.32 -9.62
CA LEU A 139 22.33 5.53 -10.21
C LEU A 139 21.45 4.86 -9.14
N ILE A 140 22.01 4.56 -7.97
CA ILE A 140 21.35 3.72 -6.96
C ILE A 140 21.01 4.44 -5.67
N LYS A 141 21.61 5.61 -5.39
CA LYS A 141 21.47 6.26 -4.10
C LYS A 141 20.00 6.58 -3.73
N TYR A 142 19.20 7.06 -4.69
CA TYR A 142 17.78 7.36 -4.45
C TYR A 142 16.93 6.10 -4.22
N PRO A 143 17.00 5.07 -5.10
CA PRO A 143 16.30 3.82 -4.83
C PRO A 143 16.73 3.13 -3.53
N LEU A 144 17.99 3.33 -3.11
CA LEU A 144 18.53 2.70 -1.90
C LEU A 144 18.20 3.48 -0.62
N MET A 145 18.29 4.81 -0.66
CA MET A 145 18.26 5.66 0.53
C MET A 145 17.02 6.55 0.65
N GLY A 146 16.18 6.59 -0.40
CA GLY A 146 15.11 7.57 -0.53
C GLY A 146 15.61 8.93 -1.00
N GLY A 147 14.68 9.81 -1.33
CA GLY A 147 14.98 11.17 -1.78
C GLY A 147 15.47 12.10 -0.68
N GLN A 148 15.13 11.82 0.59
CA GLN A 148 15.51 12.56 1.80
C GLN A 148 15.13 14.05 1.80
N ASP A 149 14.15 14.41 0.99
CA ASP A 149 13.66 15.76 0.81
C ASP A 149 12.55 16.15 1.80
N TYR A 150 11.94 15.14 2.48
CA TYR A 150 10.99 15.33 3.59
C TYR A 150 11.02 14.12 4.55
N SER A 151 10.40 14.27 5.71
CA SER A 151 10.54 13.35 6.86
C SER A 151 10.15 11.88 6.57
N TYR A 152 9.23 11.65 5.64
CA TYR A 152 8.83 10.29 5.28
C TYR A 152 9.66 9.68 4.15
N ASN A 153 10.56 10.42 3.49
CA ASN A 153 11.31 9.95 2.32
C ASN A 153 12.73 9.48 2.66
N TYR A 154 12.85 8.70 3.75
CA TYR A 154 14.09 8.04 4.18
C TYR A 154 13.88 6.54 4.19
N HIS A 155 14.67 5.78 3.41
CA HIS A 155 14.61 4.33 3.45
C HIS A 155 15.37 3.81 4.68
N LYS A 156 14.70 2.99 5.49
CA LYS A 156 15.21 2.35 6.71
C LYS A 156 15.34 0.84 6.54
N SER A 157 14.68 0.27 5.51
CA SER A 157 14.70 -1.15 5.22
C SER A 157 14.98 -1.42 3.75
N ILE A 158 15.55 -2.58 3.47
CA ILE A 158 15.82 -3.08 2.12
C ILE A 158 15.23 -4.47 1.97
N PHE A 159 14.79 -4.81 0.76
CA PHE A 159 14.12 -6.06 0.46
C PHE A 159 14.64 -6.69 -0.83
N ASP A 160 14.66 -8.01 -0.84
CA ASP A 160 14.73 -8.85 -2.03
C ASP A 160 13.58 -9.86 -2.02
N LEU A 161 13.43 -10.62 -3.09
CA LEU A 161 12.35 -11.60 -3.24
C LEU A 161 12.32 -12.60 -2.08
N GLY A 162 13.48 -13.13 -1.69
CA GLY A 162 13.56 -14.16 -0.65
C GLY A 162 13.15 -13.62 0.72
N SER A 163 13.72 -12.49 1.13
CA SER A 163 13.46 -11.88 2.44
C SER A 163 12.01 -11.39 2.56
N LEU A 164 11.48 -10.73 1.54
CA LEU A 164 10.13 -10.20 1.57
C LEU A 164 9.08 -11.33 1.57
N LYS A 165 9.29 -12.38 0.76
CA LYS A 165 8.42 -13.56 0.75
C LYS A 165 8.40 -14.27 2.11
N ALA A 166 9.56 -14.47 2.74
CA ALA A 166 9.66 -15.06 4.06
C ALA A 166 8.96 -14.23 5.15
N LEU A 167 9.12 -12.89 5.12
CA LEU A 167 8.43 -11.99 6.05
C LEU A 167 6.91 -12.08 5.93
N LEU A 168 6.38 -12.12 4.70
CA LEU A 168 4.94 -12.28 4.45
C LEU A 168 4.44 -13.62 5.00
N GLN A 169 5.10 -14.73 4.67
CA GLN A 169 4.72 -16.07 5.15
C GLN A 169 4.77 -16.17 6.67
N ASN A 170 5.80 -15.62 7.32
CA ASN A 170 5.94 -15.57 8.78
C ASN A 170 4.89 -14.65 9.45
N SER A 171 4.22 -13.82 8.67
CA SER A 171 3.15 -12.93 9.14
C SER A 171 1.74 -13.48 8.87
N GLY A 172 1.62 -14.75 8.46
CA GLY A 172 0.35 -15.46 8.30
C GLY A 172 -0.27 -15.37 6.91
N TYR A 173 0.51 -14.94 5.91
CA TYR A 173 0.06 -15.03 4.51
C TYR A 173 0.40 -16.39 3.93
N GLY A 174 -0.48 -16.94 3.08
CA GLY A 174 -0.28 -18.20 2.39
C GLY A 174 0.53 -18.04 1.12
N GLU A 175 -0.16 -18.11 -0.01
CA GLU A 175 0.49 -17.97 -1.31
C GLU A 175 1.04 -16.55 -1.53
N VAL A 176 2.25 -16.47 -2.08
CA VAL A 176 2.92 -15.20 -2.43
C VAL A 176 3.39 -15.30 -3.87
N LEU A 177 2.86 -14.42 -4.73
CA LEU A 177 3.11 -14.37 -6.18
C LEU A 177 3.65 -13.00 -6.60
N GLU A 178 4.38 -12.96 -7.68
CA GLU A 178 4.70 -11.70 -8.35
C GLU A 178 3.46 -11.15 -9.08
N TRP A 179 3.40 -9.82 -9.25
CA TRP A 179 2.32 -9.17 -9.98
C TRP A 179 2.85 -8.03 -10.88
N GLU A 180 2.05 -7.67 -11.88
CA GLU A 180 2.35 -6.58 -12.82
C GLU A 180 1.17 -5.61 -12.88
N SER A 181 1.45 -4.29 -12.87
CA SER A 181 0.42 -3.25 -12.81
C SER A 181 -0.64 -3.40 -13.92
N GLU A 182 -0.23 -3.53 -15.16
CA GLU A 182 -1.16 -3.64 -16.30
C GLU A 182 -2.00 -4.91 -16.28
N LYS A 183 -1.42 -6.04 -15.86
CA LYS A 183 -2.13 -7.34 -15.81
C LYS A 183 -3.10 -7.42 -14.65
N ASP A 184 -2.70 -6.92 -13.48
CA ASP A 184 -3.43 -7.13 -12.24
C ASP A 184 -4.48 -6.02 -11.99
N PHE A 185 -4.24 -4.79 -12.44
CA PHE A 185 -5.19 -3.67 -12.34
C PHE A 185 -5.91 -3.38 -13.65
N GLY A 186 -5.53 -4.02 -14.75
CA GLY A 186 -6.05 -3.72 -16.09
C GLY A 186 -5.60 -2.38 -16.67
N MET A 187 -4.68 -1.69 -15.97
CA MET A 187 -4.12 -0.40 -16.36
C MET A 187 -2.77 -0.18 -15.70
N ASN A 188 -1.95 0.68 -16.30
CA ASN A 188 -0.78 1.20 -15.63
C ASN A 188 -1.22 2.28 -14.62
N ILE A 189 -0.99 2.02 -13.33
CA ILE A 189 -1.35 2.94 -12.25
C ILE A 189 -0.51 4.23 -12.33
N GLY A 190 0.70 4.16 -12.91
CA GLY A 190 1.59 5.31 -13.07
C GLY A 190 2.47 5.60 -11.85
N ASP A 191 2.56 4.67 -10.93
CA ASP A 191 3.42 4.72 -9.75
C ASP A 191 4.74 3.94 -9.92
N TRP A 192 5.50 3.80 -8.83
CA TRP A 192 6.78 3.11 -8.84
C TRP A 192 6.68 1.60 -9.03
N ALA A 193 5.52 0.96 -8.94
CA ALA A 193 5.36 -0.46 -9.27
C ALA A 193 5.75 -0.77 -10.72
N SER A 194 5.61 0.22 -11.61
CA SER A 194 6.09 0.16 -13.01
C SER A 194 7.20 1.18 -13.30
N GLY A 195 7.69 1.87 -12.25
CA GLY A 195 8.70 2.90 -12.34
C GLY A 195 10.06 2.38 -12.78
N LYS A 196 10.76 3.16 -13.62
CA LYS A 196 12.07 2.78 -14.17
C LYS A 196 13.06 3.91 -13.96
N ILE A 197 14.25 3.57 -13.53
CA ILE A 197 15.39 4.51 -13.52
C ILE A 197 16.13 4.48 -14.85
N LYS A 198 16.80 5.59 -15.18
CA LYS A 198 17.70 5.65 -16.34
C LYS A 198 19.05 5.07 -15.95
N THR A 199 19.59 4.20 -16.81
CA THR A 199 20.94 3.67 -16.72
C THR A 199 21.66 3.90 -18.06
N PRO A 200 22.99 3.76 -18.14
CA PRO A 200 23.72 3.85 -19.41
C PRO A 200 23.20 2.88 -20.49
N ASN A 201 22.60 1.75 -20.10
CA ASN A 201 22.05 0.74 -20.99
C ASN A 201 20.53 0.87 -21.23
N GLY A 202 19.93 2.00 -20.87
CA GLY A 202 18.50 2.23 -21.03
C GLY A 202 17.74 2.26 -19.71
N LYS A 203 16.41 2.16 -19.76
CA LYS A 203 15.54 2.20 -18.59
C LYS A 203 15.47 0.84 -17.90
N GLN A 204 15.65 0.80 -16.59
CA GLN A 204 15.61 -0.41 -15.77
C GLN A 204 14.49 -0.31 -14.72
N LEU A 205 13.58 -1.29 -14.69
CA LEU A 205 12.63 -1.46 -13.59
C LEU A 205 13.40 -1.79 -12.31
N ILE A 206 13.04 -1.15 -11.21
CA ILE A 206 13.72 -1.30 -9.91
C ILE A 206 12.83 -1.82 -8.80
N SER A 207 11.57 -2.08 -9.08
CA SER A 207 10.61 -2.50 -8.07
C SER A 207 10.39 -4.00 -8.08
N LEU A 208 10.34 -4.57 -6.89
CA LEU A 208 9.87 -5.91 -6.59
C LEU A 208 8.38 -5.81 -6.23
N ASN A 209 7.54 -6.43 -7.01
CA ASN A 209 6.08 -6.41 -6.84
C ASN A 209 5.60 -7.78 -6.37
N LEU A 210 5.09 -7.89 -5.14
CA LEU A 210 4.52 -9.13 -4.59
C LEU A 210 3.07 -8.94 -4.18
N LYS A 211 2.24 -9.95 -4.45
CA LYS A 211 0.89 -10.10 -3.88
C LYS A 211 0.82 -11.33 -3.01
N ALA A 212 0.21 -11.18 -1.85
CA ALA A 212 0.08 -12.24 -0.85
C ALA A 212 -1.39 -12.39 -0.44
N PHE A 213 -1.81 -13.62 -0.20
CA PHE A 213 -3.20 -13.96 0.12
C PHE A 213 -3.31 -14.33 1.60
N LYS A 214 -4.33 -13.78 2.27
CA LYS A 214 -4.67 -14.22 3.62
C LYS A 214 -5.29 -15.61 3.59
N VAL A 215 -4.80 -16.51 4.44
CA VAL A 215 -5.36 -17.84 4.68
C VAL A 215 -6.34 -17.85 5.86
#